data_a8f4af5feae9431f2a30e1ae58e167d3
#
_entry.id   a8f4af5feae9431f2a30e1ae58e167d3
#
_cell.length_a   1.000
_cell.length_b   1.000
_cell.length_c   1.000
_cell.angle_alpha   90.00
_cell.angle_beta   90.00
_cell.angle_gamma   90.00
#
_symmetry.space_group_name_H-M   'P 1'
#
loop_
_entity.id
_entity.type
_entity.pdbx_description
1 polymer ?
#
loop_
_entity_poly.entity_id
_entity_poly.type
_entity_poly.pdbx_seq_one_letter_code
_entity_poly.pdbx_strand_id
1 'polypeptide(L)'
;WGCKRKYDYIRPISSIRYMGAVGQSSDSNSPGFHTNGLPLIAGSIEMVTSQTAAIGQKHSGLVPGRMAIFTWDGEPLNPETEFNGTKWIHADTWLPYQQDTFVTPSFAGYISAHSAFSRAAAEVLTRMTGNPFFPGGMGTFHATRNEYLEFEKGPSVDITLQWATYYDAADEAGISRLYAGIHFPVDDNPGRIMGSACGIQAWKCARKYFDGSIANDEVNATIELDASNNCTIGWNSLPSFSYKVEASVDLNNFSPLSGGQQGHEYTNSFNLSMPGAEKLFFRVTKTVSKN
;
A
#
# COMPACT_ATOMS: atom_id res chain seq x y z
N TRP A 1 -0.12 -5.08 3.74
CA TRP A 1 0.57 -6.36 3.52
C TRP A 1 -0.40 -7.51 3.23
N GLY A 2 -1.54 -7.62 3.91
CA GLY A 2 -2.53 -8.68 3.66
C GLY A 2 -2.94 -8.78 2.19
N CYS A 3 -3.27 -7.65 1.55
CA CYS A 3 -3.61 -7.60 0.13
C CYS A 3 -2.45 -8.03 -0.77
N LYS A 4 -1.24 -7.52 -0.50
CA LYS A 4 -0.04 -7.88 -1.27
C LYS A 4 0.23 -9.39 -1.23
N ARG A 5 0.12 -9.99 -0.06
CA ARG A 5 0.29 -11.44 0.12
C ARG A 5 -0.82 -12.27 -0.53
N LYS A 6 -2.08 -11.77 -0.47
CA LYS A 6 -3.25 -12.51 -1.00
C LYS A 6 -3.28 -12.54 -2.52
N TYR A 7 -3.01 -11.39 -3.16
CA TYR A 7 -3.21 -11.23 -4.61
C TYR A 7 -1.93 -11.44 -5.41
N ASP A 8 -0.76 -11.30 -4.78
CA ASP A 8 0.58 -11.48 -5.38
C ASP A 8 0.68 -10.82 -6.77
N TYR A 9 0.23 -9.57 -6.88
CA TYR A 9 0.05 -8.87 -8.15
C TYR A 9 1.37 -8.35 -8.70
N ILE A 10 1.60 -8.52 -10.01
CA ILE A 10 2.86 -8.17 -10.65
C ILE A 10 3.11 -6.66 -10.70
N ARG A 11 4.37 -6.28 -10.92
CA ARG A 11 4.79 -4.89 -11.13
C ARG A 11 4.83 -4.54 -12.62
N PRO A 12 4.68 -3.23 -12.99
CA PRO A 12 4.74 -2.78 -14.38
C PRO A 12 5.96 -3.29 -15.15
N ILE A 13 7.15 -3.25 -14.55
CA ILE A 13 8.39 -3.71 -15.20
C ILE A 13 8.28 -5.16 -15.70
N SER A 14 7.70 -6.06 -14.90
CA SER A 14 7.56 -7.47 -15.29
C SER A 14 6.58 -7.64 -16.43
N SER A 15 5.41 -6.98 -16.38
CA SER A 15 4.38 -7.10 -17.43
C SER A 15 4.79 -6.43 -18.73
N ILE A 16 5.32 -5.19 -18.66
CA ILE A 16 5.72 -4.45 -19.87
C ILE A 16 6.82 -5.17 -20.60
N ARG A 17 7.87 -5.60 -19.89
CA ARG A 17 8.98 -6.33 -20.50
C ARG A 17 8.55 -7.67 -21.10
N TYR A 18 7.70 -8.43 -20.38
CA TYR A 18 7.19 -9.68 -20.90
C TYR A 18 6.37 -9.47 -22.17
N MET A 19 5.39 -8.57 -22.15
CA MET A 19 4.55 -8.29 -23.32
C MET A 19 5.39 -7.76 -24.50
N GLY A 20 6.39 -6.93 -24.23
CA GLY A 20 7.34 -6.44 -25.22
C GLY A 20 8.19 -7.57 -25.83
N ALA A 21 8.69 -8.49 -25.00
CA ALA A 21 9.52 -9.60 -25.45
C ALA A 21 8.75 -10.60 -26.33
N VAL A 22 7.48 -10.90 -25.97
CA VAL A 22 6.65 -11.83 -26.75
C VAL A 22 5.81 -11.15 -27.85
N GLY A 23 5.93 -9.82 -27.99
CA GLY A 23 5.23 -9.07 -29.04
C GLY A 23 3.72 -8.94 -28.83
N GLN A 24 3.22 -9.03 -27.59
CA GLN A 24 1.79 -8.95 -27.30
C GLN A 24 1.27 -7.50 -27.31
N SER A 25 0.32 -7.23 -28.20
CA SER A 25 -0.37 -5.94 -28.32
C SER A 25 -1.88 -6.08 -28.16
N SER A 26 -2.54 -5.08 -27.57
CA SER A 26 -4.00 -4.97 -27.53
C SER A 26 -4.62 -4.38 -28.81
N ASP A 27 -3.80 -4.04 -29.83
CA ASP A 27 -4.32 -3.70 -31.15
C ASP A 27 -4.77 -4.95 -31.89
N SER A 28 -6.05 -5.03 -32.23
CA SER A 28 -6.65 -6.17 -32.94
C SER A 28 -6.07 -6.45 -34.33
N ASN A 29 -5.40 -5.48 -34.92
CA ASN A 29 -4.74 -5.61 -36.21
C ASN A 29 -3.26 -6.11 -36.08
N SER A 30 -2.76 -6.22 -34.86
CA SER A 30 -1.41 -6.71 -34.60
C SER A 30 -1.34 -8.23 -34.72
N PRO A 31 -0.31 -8.81 -35.38
CA PRO A 31 -0.08 -10.25 -35.40
C PRO A 31 0.04 -10.87 -33.98
N GLY A 32 0.49 -10.10 -33.01
CA GLY A 32 0.59 -10.49 -31.61
C GLY A 32 -0.60 -10.03 -30.77
N PHE A 33 -1.81 -9.98 -31.32
CA PHE A 33 -2.98 -9.52 -30.58
C PHE A 33 -3.22 -10.33 -29.30
N HIS A 34 -3.39 -9.61 -28.20
CA HIS A 34 -3.81 -10.15 -26.91
C HIS A 34 -4.60 -9.07 -26.16
N THR A 35 -5.75 -9.39 -25.60
CA THR A 35 -6.65 -8.42 -24.94
C THR A 35 -5.98 -7.60 -23.83
N ASN A 36 -5.00 -8.18 -23.14
CA ASN A 36 -4.21 -7.51 -22.09
C ASN A 36 -2.80 -7.13 -22.59
N GLY A 37 -2.56 -7.11 -23.91
CA GLY A 37 -1.27 -6.71 -24.49
C GLY A 37 -1.02 -5.20 -24.34
N LEU A 38 0.20 -4.77 -24.67
CA LEU A 38 0.54 -3.35 -24.69
C LEU A 38 -0.31 -2.63 -25.74
N PRO A 39 -0.92 -1.47 -25.42
CA PRO A 39 -1.60 -0.66 -26.41
C PRO A 39 -0.59 -0.06 -27.38
N LEU A 40 -0.94 0.04 -28.67
CA LEU A 40 -0.17 0.85 -29.60
C LEU A 40 -0.67 2.29 -29.53
N ILE A 41 0.22 3.21 -29.14
CA ILE A 41 -0.07 4.64 -28.95
C ILE A 41 0.97 5.44 -29.71
N ALA A 42 0.55 6.14 -30.77
CA ALA A 42 1.43 6.96 -31.58
C ALA A 42 2.22 7.96 -30.71
N GLY A 43 3.54 7.99 -30.90
CA GLY A 43 4.45 8.83 -30.11
C GLY A 43 4.86 8.27 -28.75
N SER A 44 4.30 7.11 -28.32
CA SER A 44 4.59 6.53 -27.00
C SER A 44 4.91 5.04 -27.05
N ILE A 45 4.06 4.23 -27.71
CA ILE A 45 4.25 2.78 -27.85
C ILE A 45 3.94 2.40 -29.30
N GLU A 46 4.95 1.94 -30.02
CA GLU A 46 4.81 1.70 -31.45
C GLU A 46 5.49 0.41 -31.91
N MET A 47 5.02 -0.11 -33.03
CA MET A 47 5.76 -1.16 -33.75
C MET A 47 6.88 -0.54 -34.56
N VAL A 48 8.09 -1.06 -34.41
CA VAL A 48 9.24 -0.68 -35.24
C VAL A 48 9.06 -1.23 -36.64
N THR A 49 9.12 -0.38 -37.65
CA THR A 49 9.09 -0.78 -39.06
C THR A 49 10.47 -0.57 -39.70
N SER A 50 10.75 -1.19 -40.85
CA SER A 50 11.97 -0.96 -41.58
C SER A 50 12.17 0.52 -41.96
N GLN A 51 11.06 1.25 -42.18
CA GLN A 51 11.10 2.67 -42.49
C GLN A 51 11.49 3.49 -41.26
N THR A 52 10.84 3.22 -40.11
CA THR A 52 11.09 3.98 -38.87
C THR A 52 12.42 3.64 -38.21
N ALA A 53 12.98 2.46 -38.49
CA ALA A 53 14.30 2.02 -38.00
C ALA A 53 15.46 2.53 -38.88
N ALA A 54 15.20 3.11 -40.05
CA ALA A 54 16.23 3.66 -40.91
C ALA A 54 17.03 4.76 -40.19
N ILE A 55 18.27 4.95 -40.60
CA ILE A 55 19.17 5.95 -40.00
C ILE A 55 18.53 7.34 -40.05
N GLY A 56 18.53 8.01 -38.93
CA GLY A 56 17.93 9.34 -38.77
C GLY A 56 16.40 9.35 -38.58
N GLN A 57 15.73 8.20 -38.58
CA GLN A 57 14.32 8.09 -38.28
C GLN A 57 14.10 7.84 -36.76
N LYS A 58 12.82 7.97 -36.29
CA LYS A 58 12.48 7.95 -34.88
C LYS A 58 12.88 6.68 -34.12
N HIS A 59 12.94 5.53 -34.79
CA HIS A 59 13.34 4.25 -34.21
C HIS A 59 14.75 3.80 -34.68
N SER A 60 15.59 4.76 -35.07
CA SER A 60 16.95 4.46 -35.60
C SER A 60 17.72 3.57 -34.60
N GLY A 61 18.26 2.46 -35.13
CA GLY A 61 18.99 1.48 -34.34
C GLY A 61 18.17 0.41 -33.65
N LEU A 62 16.82 0.51 -33.69
CA LEU A 62 15.93 -0.53 -33.17
C LEU A 62 15.59 -1.58 -34.22
N VAL A 63 15.25 -2.78 -33.78
CA VAL A 63 14.99 -3.93 -34.68
C VAL A 63 13.55 -3.89 -35.19
N PRO A 64 13.33 -3.89 -36.52
CA PRO A 64 11.99 -3.96 -37.10
C PRO A 64 11.20 -5.20 -36.62
N GLY A 65 9.90 -5.01 -36.48
CA GLY A 65 8.99 -6.08 -36.01
C GLY A 65 8.89 -6.18 -34.48
N ARG A 66 9.68 -5.43 -33.73
CA ARG A 66 9.59 -5.36 -32.25
C ARG A 66 8.81 -4.13 -31.79
N MET A 67 8.26 -4.19 -30.59
CA MET A 67 7.67 -3.02 -29.96
C MET A 67 8.71 -2.10 -29.37
N ALA A 68 8.52 -0.80 -29.57
CA ALA A 68 9.31 0.27 -28.96
C ALA A 68 8.45 1.14 -28.06
N ILE A 69 9.05 1.66 -26.99
CA ILE A 69 8.45 2.63 -26.06
C ILE A 69 9.32 3.88 -26.04
N PHE A 70 8.68 5.05 -26.11
CA PHE A 70 9.35 6.33 -25.88
C PHE A 70 9.32 6.63 -24.40
N THR A 71 10.46 6.58 -23.74
CA THR A 71 10.58 6.63 -22.29
C THR A 71 11.90 7.24 -21.84
N TRP A 72 12.02 7.46 -20.53
CA TRP A 72 13.29 7.82 -19.89
C TRP A 72 14.39 6.81 -20.22
N ASP A 73 15.59 7.32 -20.47
CA ASP A 73 16.74 6.54 -20.96
C ASP A 73 17.49 5.77 -19.86
N GLY A 74 17.03 5.86 -18.62
CA GLY A 74 17.72 5.29 -17.46
C GLY A 74 18.58 6.30 -16.73
N GLU A 75 19.13 5.87 -15.59
CA GLU A 75 19.99 6.68 -14.74
C GLU A 75 21.30 7.03 -15.49
N PRO A 76 21.73 8.31 -15.54
CA PRO A 76 23.01 8.69 -16.14
C PRO A 76 24.19 8.19 -15.29
N LEU A 77 25.37 8.14 -15.89
CA LEU A 77 26.59 7.70 -15.18
C LEU A 77 26.93 8.58 -13.98
N ASN A 78 26.60 9.87 -14.06
CA ASN A 78 26.80 10.82 -12.97
C ASN A 78 25.50 11.63 -12.71
N PRO A 79 24.58 11.11 -11.88
CA PRO A 79 23.28 11.74 -11.63
C PRO A 79 23.36 13.17 -11.05
N GLU A 80 24.44 13.52 -10.37
CA GLU A 80 24.61 14.87 -9.81
C GLU A 80 24.84 15.94 -10.89
N THR A 81 25.39 15.56 -12.03
CA THR A 81 25.81 16.50 -13.07
C THR A 81 25.14 16.29 -14.43
N GLU A 82 24.52 15.14 -14.65
CA GLU A 82 23.98 14.70 -15.93
C GLU A 82 22.50 14.40 -15.86
N PHE A 83 21.80 14.44 -17.00
CA PHE A 83 20.48 13.92 -17.21
C PHE A 83 20.42 13.19 -18.57
N ASN A 84 19.66 12.10 -18.65
CA ASN A 84 19.59 11.29 -19.87
C ASN A 84 18.39 11.64 -20.77
N GLY A 85 17.37 12.31 -20.24
CA GLY A 85 16.17 12.64 -21.01
C GLY A 85 15.38 11.41 -21.42
N THR A 86 14.79 11.45 -22.62
CA THR A 86 13.91 10.39 -23.16
C THR A 86 14.36 9.95 -24.54
N LYS A 87 14.18 8.64 -24.82
CA LYS A 87 14.42 8.06 -26.15
C LYS A 87 13.49 6.88 -26.45
N TRP A 88 13.52 6.44 -27.69
CA TRP A 88 12.88 5.18 -28.08
C TRP A 88 13.79 4.01 -27.71
N ILE A 89 13.23 3.04 -26.98
CA ILE A 89 13.89 1.78 -26.63
C ILE A 89 12.98 0.59 -26.95
N HIS A 90 13.51 -0.62 -26.99
CA HIS A 90 12.67 -1.81 -27.06
C HIS A 90 11.88 -2.00 -25.77
N ALA A 91 10.59 -2.38 -25.88
CA ALA A 91 9.69 -2.53 -24.73
C ALA A 91 10.17 -3.58 -23.70
N ASP A 92 10.89 -4.61 -24.16
CA ASP A 92 11.48 -5.63 -23.29
C ASP A 92 12.72 -5.18 -22.51
N THR A 93 13.22 -3.99 -22.78
CA THR A 93 14.31 -3.35 -22.02
C THR A 93 13.82 -2.19 -21.16
N TRP A 94 12.51 -1.92 -21.13
CA TRP A 94 11.92 -0.80 -20.40
C TRP A 94 12.29 -0.81 -18.90
N LEU A 95 12.61 0.37 -18.38
CA LEU A 95 12.85 0.63 -16.96
C LEU A 95 11.90 1.70 -16.44
N PRO A 96 11.39 1.56 -15.21
CA PRO A 96 10.69 2.64 -14.53
C PRO A 96 11.64 3.76 -14.13
N TYR A 97 11.14 4.95 -13.84
CA TYR A 97 11.92 6.07 -13.30
C TYR A 97 12.32 5.78 -11.85
N GLN A 98 13.37 5.01 -11.68
CA GLN A 98 13.93 4.55 -10.40
C GLN A 98 15.44 4.35 -10.56
N GLN A 99 16.17 4.26 -9.43
CA GLN A 99 17.60 3.92 -9.45
C GLN A 99 17.85 2.54 -10.07
N ASP A 100 18.94 2.38 -10.76
CA ASP A 100 19.34 1.10 -11.38
C ASP A 100 19.52 -0.02 -10.36
N THR A 101 19.89 0.34 -9.12
CA THR A 101 20.04 -0.60 -8.00
C THR A 101 18.72 -0.97 -7.32
N PHE A 102 17.64 -0.25 -7.61
CA PHE A 102 16.32 -0.48 -7.01
C PHE A 102 15.20 -0.15 -8.01
N VAL A 103 15.14 -0.85 -9.11
CA VAL A 103 14.19 -0.59 -10.21
C VAL A 103 12.72 -0.76 -9.85
N THR A 104 12.41 -1.54 -8.81
CA THR A 104 11.04 -1.69 -8.29
C THR A 104 11.07 -2.30 -6.89
N PRO A 105 10.08 -2.02 -6.02
CA PRO A 105 9.96 -2.74 -4.76
C PRO A 105 9.86 -4.26 -4.97
N SER A 106 10.59 -5.04 -4.18
CA SER A 106 10.71 -6.50 -4.29
C SER A 106 9.50 -7.28 -3.74
N PHE A 107 8.32 -6.68 -3.75
CA PHE A 107 7.06 -7.26 -3.27
C PHE A 107 5.91 -6.86 -4.18
N ALA A 108 4.79 -7.60 -4.09
CA ALA A 108 3.62 -7.43 -4.93
C ALA A 108 3.11 -5.99 -5.04
N GLY A 109 2.58 -5.61 -6.21
CA GLY A 109 2.10 -4.25 -6.50
C GLY A 109 0.86 -3.87 -5.71
N TYR A 110 -0.16 -4.72 -5.72
CA TYR A 110 -1.48 -4.45 -5.18
C TYR A 110 -1.53 -4.57 -3.65
N ILE A 111 -1.98 -3.56 -2.97
CA ILE A 111 -2.32 -2.18 -3.31
C ILE A 111 -1.10 -1.27 -3.13
N SER A 112 -1.14 -0.05 -3.72
CA SER A 112 -0.09 0.95 -3.51
C SER A 112 -0.05 1.39 -2.04
N ALA A 113 1.11 1.25 -1.41
CA ALA A 113 1.33 1.68 -0.03
C ALA A 113 1.26 3.21 0.11
N HIS A 114 1.87 3.95 -0.84
CA HIS A 114 1.81 5.41 -0.85
C HIS A 114 0.37 5.91 -0.89
N SER A 115 -0.48 5.36 -1.78
CA SER A 115 -1.88 5.72 -1.86
C SER A 115 -2.65 5.42 -0.57
N ALA A 116 -2.40 4.24 0.03
CA ALA A 116 -3.09 3.83 1.24
C ALA A 116 -2.65 4.63 2.48
N PHE A 117 -1.35 4.79 2.71
CA PHE A 117 -0.86 5.50 3.89
C PHE A 117 -1.12 7.00 3.81
N SER A 118 -0.89 7.62 2.65
CA SER A 118 -1.14 9.07 2.49
C SER A 118 -2.62 9.40 2.66
N ARG A 119 -3.52 8.60 2.07
CA ARG A 119 -4.97 8.79 2.25
C ARG A 119 -5.40 8.55 3.71
N ALA A 120 -4.86 7.54 4.38
CA ALA A 120 -5.15 7.31 5.80
C ALA A 120 -4.69 8.49 6.67
N ALA A 121 -3.50 9.06 6.38
CA ALA A 121 -3.00 10.24 7.07
C ALA A 121 -3.92 11.46 6.83
N ALA A 122 -4.35 11.71 5.58
CA ALA A 122 -5.28 12.79 5.26
C ALA A 122 -6.62 12.68 6.02
N GLU A 123 -7.15 11.47 6.17
CA GLU A 123 -8.36 11.20 6.97
C GLU A 123 -8.17 11.54 8.45
N VAL A 124 -7.04 11.15 9.03
CA VAL A 124 -6.71 11.44 10.44
C VAL A 124 -6.51 12.94 10.64
N LEU A 125 -5.69 13.59 9.79
CA LEU A 125 -5.43 15.03 9.86
C LEU A 125 -6.71 15.85 9.74
N THR A 126 -7.57 15.54 8.77
CA THR A 126 -8.87 16.21 8.57
C THR A 126 -9.73 16.14 9.83
N ARG A 127 -9.78 14.99 10.49
CA ARG A 127 -10.60 14.80 11.71
C ARG A 127 -9.97 15.43 12.94
N MET A 128 -8.66 15.44 13.00
CA MET A 128 -7.92 16.05 14.10
C MET A 128 -8.01 17.57 14.08
N THR A 129 -7.92 18.18 12.88
CA THR A 129 -7.97 19.66 12.71
C THR A 129 -9.39 20.19 12.53
N GLY A 130 -10.38 19.32 12.28
CA GLY A 130 -11.76 19.68 12.04
C GLY A 130 -12.10 20.11 10.62
N ASN A 131 -11.11 20.18 9.70
CA ASN A 131 -11.33 20.48 8.29
C ASN A 131 -10.20 19.89 7.42
N PRO A 132 -10.41 19.75 6.08
CA PRO A 132 -9.40 19.13 5.20
C PRO A 132 -8.28 20.06 4.75
N PHE A 133 -8.38 21.37 5.00
CA PHE A 133 -7.43 22.36 4.48
C PHE A 133 -6.17 22.46 5.33
N PHE A 134 -5.05 22.77 4.69
CA PHE A 134 -3.81 23.05 5.39
C PHE A 134 -3.96 24.31 6.27
N PRO A 135 -3.46 24.29 7.52
CA PRO A 135 -3.46 25.47 8.37
C PRO A 135 -2.65 26.61 7.75
N GLY A 136 -3.24 27.81 7.76
CA GLY A 136 -2.56 28.99 7.21
C GLY A 136 -2.64 29.15 5.69
N GLY A 137 -3.38 28.30 4.98
CA GLY A 137 -3.59 28.39 3.53
C GLY A 137 -3.16 27.15 2.76
N MET A 138 -2.37 27.32 1.70
CA MET A 138 -1.88 26.20 0.89
C MET A 138 -0.70 25.49 1.56
N GLY A 139 -0.70 24.17 1.53
CA GLY A 139 0.53 23.39 1.73
C GLY A 139 1.47 23.64 0.55
N THR A 140 2.74 23.89 0.79
CA THR A 140 3.70 24.16 -0.28
C THR A 140 4.97 23.35 -0.07
N PHE A 141 5.58 22.94 -1.19
CA PHE A 141 6.89 22.33 -1.24
C PHE A 141 7.69 22.92 -2.41
N HIS A 142 8.92 23.32 -2.15
CA HIS A 142 9.80 23.90 -3.16
C HIS A 142 10.90 22.90 -3.54
N ALA A 143 10.95 22.54 -4.82
CA ALA A 143 12.03 21.76 -5.41
C ALA A 143 12.96 22.70 -6.17
N THR A 144 14.17 22.88 -5.66
CA THR A 144 15.18 23.79 -6.23
C THR A 144 15.72 23.20 -7.53
N ARG A 145 15.97 24.09 -8.51
CA ARG A 145 16.58 23.72 -9.78
C ARG A 145 17.90 22.96 -9.56
N ASN A 146 18.05 21.81 -10.20
CA ASN A 146 19.24 20.94 -10.21
C ASN A 146 19.69 20.40 -8.84
N GLU A 147 18.87 20.50 -7.79
CA GLU A 147 19.25 20.09 -6.43
C GLU A 147 18.26 19.09 -5.83
N TYR A 148 17.21 18.71 -6.57
CA TYR A 148 16.12 17.94 -5.97
C TYR A 148 16.00 16.49 -6.47
N LEU A 149 16.30 16.22 -7.75
CA LEU A 149 16.18 14.85 -8.29
C LEU A 149 17.36 14.00 -7.85
N GLU A 150 17.08 12.76 -7.44
CA GLU A 150 18.12 11.82 -6.98
C GLU A 150 18.71 10.98 -8.10
N PHE A 151 17.96 10.73 -9.18
CA PHE A 151 18.35 9.79 -10.23
C PHE A 151 18.98 10.47 -11.46
N GLU A 152 18.91 11.77 -11.53
CA GLU A 152 19.52 12.61 -12.55
C GLU A 152 19.49 14.08 -12.13
N LYS A 153 20.30 14.89 -12.77
CA LYS A 153 20.32 16.34 -12.51
C LYS A 153 18.99 16.96 -12.90
N GLY A 154 18.35 17.64 -11.95
CA GLY A 154 17.06 18.30 -12.17
C GLY A 154 16.43 18.83 -10.87
N PRO A 155 15.25 19.41 -10.98
CA PRO A 155 14.53 19.83 -12.18
C PRO A 155 15.25 20.98 -12.93
N SER A 156 14.88 21.23 -14.19
CA SER A 156 15.50 22.28 -15.02
C SER A 156 15.15 23.70 -14.60
N VAL A 157 14.12 23.87 -13.76
CA VAL A 157 13.64 25.13 -13.16
C VAL A 157 13.21 24.87 -11.73
N ASP A 158 13.14 25.93 -10.91
CA ASP A 158 12.51 25.82 -9.59
C ASP A 158 11.03 25.45 -9.75
N ILE A 159 10.58 24.49 -8.97
CA ILE A 159 9.19 24.00 -8.98
C ILE A 159 8.59 24.23 -7.57
N THR A 160 7.37 24.74 -7.54
CA THR A 160 6.58 24.82 -6.32
C THR A 160 5.36 23.93 -6.45
N LEU A 161 5.29 22.88 -5.66
CA LEU A 161 4.09 22.07 -5.49
C LEU A 161 3.19 22.72 -4.45
N GLN A 162 1.88 22.70 -4.70
CA GLN A 162 0.89 23.34 -3.83
C GLN A 162 -0.36 22.47 -3.69
N TRP A 163 -0.86 22.39 -2.46
CA TRP A 163 -2.05 21.60 -2.13
C TRP A 163 -3.00 22.42 -1.27
N ALA A 164 -4.25 22.50 -1.64
CA ALA A 164 -5.29 23.12 -0.82
C ALA A 164 -5.64 22.25 0.39
N THR A 165 -5.75 20.94 0.18
CA THR A 165 -6.19 19.97 1.18
C THR A 165 -5.15 18.88 1.43
N TYR A 166 -5.25 18.21 2.59
CA TYR A 166 -4.48 16.99 2.88
C TYR A 166 -4.78 15.88 1.86
N TYR A 167 -5.98 15.87 1.29
CA TYR A 167 -6.37 14.89 0.27
C TYR A 167 -5.66 15.14 -1.06
N ASP A 168 -5.47 16.41 -1.45
CA ASP A 168 -4.73 16.74 -2.69
C ASP A 168 -3.28 16.25 -2.59
N ALA A 169 -2.61 16.51 -1.46
CA ALA A 169 -1.26 16.01 -1.21
C ALA A 169 -1.20 14.47 -1.17
N ALA A 170 -2.20 13.83 -0.56
CA ALA A 170 -2.30 12.37 -0.50
C ALA A 170 -2.52 11.76 -1.89
N ASP A 171 -3.32 12.38 -2.73
CA ASP A 171 -3.61 11.92 -4.09
C ASP A 171 -2.39 12.09 -4.99
N GLU A 172 -1.64 13.19 -4.86
CA GLU A 172 -0.39 13.38 -5.58
C GLU A 172 0.68 12.36 -5.16
N ALA A 173 0.81 12.06 -3.87
CA ALA A 173 1.68 11.00 -3.38
C ALA A 173 1.31 9.61 -3.95
N GLY A 174 0.04 9.33 -4.19
CA GLY A 174 -0.44 8.12 -4.87
C GLY A 174 -0.07 8.11 -6.35
N ILE A 175 -0.42 9.17 -7.08
CA ILE A 175 -0.23 9.25 -8.53
C ILE A 175 1.27 9.35 -8.91
N SER A 176 2.12 9.88 -8.04
CA SER A 176 3.56 9.93 -8.26
C SER A 176 4.16 8.54 -8.53
N ARG A 177 3.56 7.49 -7.99
CA ARG A 177 4.00 6.11 -8.19
C ARG A 177 3.65 5.54 -9.57
N LEU A 178 2.61 6.10 -10.20
CA LEU A 178 2.28 5.81 -11.60
C LEU A 178 3.28 6.51 -12.53
N TYR A 179 3.59 7.78 -12.27
CA TYR A 179 4.62 8.50 -13.04
C TYR A 179 6.00 7.85 -12.91
N ALA A 180 6.33 7.36 -11.72
CA ALA A 180 7.57 6.60 -11.50
C ALA A 180 7.56 5.19 -12.15
N GLY A 181 6.42 4.73 -12.70
CA GLY A 181 6.33 3.45 -13.43
C GLY A 181 6.37 2.20 -12.55
N ILE A 182 6.09 2.29 -11.24
CA ILE A 182 6.18 1.14 -10.31
C ILE A 182 4.82 0.63 -9.81
N HIS A 183 3.73 1.31 -10.16
CA HIS A 183 2.36 0.92 -9.87
C HIS A 183 1.43 1.11 -11.06
N PHE A 184 0.38 0.33 -11.13
CA PHE A 184 -0.75 0.50 -12.05
C PHE A 184 -1.87 1.32 -11.40
N PRO A 185 -2.80 1.92 -12.19
CA PRO A 185 -3.98 2.60 -11.63
C PRO A 185 -4.83 1.70 -10.71
N VAL A 186 -4.87 0.40 -10.99
CA VAL A 186 -5.56 -0.60 -10.14
C VAL A 186 -4.90 -0.77 -8.76
N ASP A 187 -3.66 -0.38 -8.58
CA ASP A 187 -2.98 -0.39 -7.29
C ASP A 187 -3.29 0.89 -6.49
N ASP A 188 -3.38 2.03 -7.19
CA ASP A 188 -3.57 3.36 -6.62
C ASP A 188 -5.02 3.56 -6.10
N ASN A 189 -6.02 3.42 -6.95
CA ASN A 189 -7.40 3.71 -6.59
C ASN A 189 -7.92 2.86 -5.41
N PRO A 190 -7.79 1.51 -5.41
CA PRO A 190 -8.15 0.71 -4.24
C PRO A 190 -7.28 1.03 -3.01
N GLY A 191 -6.03 1.45 -3.21
CA GLY A 191 -5.16 1.93 -2.14
C GLY A 191 -5.76 3.13 -1.42
N ARG A 192 -6.23 4.13 -2.15
CA ARG A 192 -6.90 5.32 -1.59
C ARG A 192 -8.18 4.93 -0.83
N ILE A 193 -9.03 4.07 -1.41
CA ILE A 193 -10.28 3.61 -0.78
C ILE A 193 -9.98 2.89 0.54
N MET A 194 -9.03 1.95 0.53
CA MET A 194 -8.64 1.22 1.73
C MET A 194 -7.96 2.14 2.76
N GLY A 195 -7.11 3.05 2.31
CA GLY A 195 -6.47 4.05 3.16
C GLY A 195 -7.48 4.92 3.88
N SER A 196 -8.51 5.40 3.17
CA SER A 196 -9.61 6.16 3.78
C SER A 196 -10.30 5.36 4.89
N ALA A 197 -10.71 4.12 4.62
CA ALA A 197 -11.35 3.27 5.61
C ALA A 197 -10.46 3.03 6.84
N CYS A 198 -9.18 2.74 6.63
CA CYS A 198 -8.20 2.54 7.71
C CYS A 198 -8.00 3.82 8.54
N GLY A 199 -7.84 4.98 7.91
CA GLY A 199 -7.66 6.26 8.59
C GLY A 199 -8.87 6.63 9.45
N ILE A 200 -10.08 6.43 8.92
CA ILE A 200 -11.33 6.64 9.67
C ILE A 200 -11.39 5.75 10.91
N GLN A 201 -11.05 4.46 10.77
CA GLN A 201 -11.09 3.53 11.91
C GLN A 201 -9.98 3.84 12.93
N ALA A 202 -8.78 4.18 12.45
CA ALA A 202 -7.67 4.60 13.32
C ALA A 202 -8.06 5.83 14.16
N TRP A 203 -8.66 6.85 13.55
CA TRP A 203 -9.18 8.01 14.26
C TRP A 203 -10.26 7.65 15.29
N LYS A 204 -11.25 6.81 14.89
CA LYS A 204 -12.30 6.37 15.83
C LYS A 204 -11.72 5.64 17.04
N CYS A 205 -10.71 4.81 16.82
CA CYS A 205 -10.00 4.11 17.88
C CYS A 205 -9.22 5.09 18.78
N ALA A 206 -8.40 5.96 18.20
CA ALA A 206 -7.62 6.95 18.93
C ALA A 206 -8.51 7.87 19.78
N ARG A 207 -9.63 8.32 19.21
CA ARG A 207 -10.58 9.18 19.92
C ARG A 207 -11.12 8.54 21.21
N LYS A 208 -11.38 7.22 21.19
CA LYS A 208 -11.83 6.50 22.39
C LYS A 208 -10.79 6.53 23.52
N TYR A 209 -9.50 6.55 23.18
CA TYR A 209 -8.45 6.75 24.19
C TYR A 209 -8.41 8.18 24.71
N PHE A 210 -8.58 9.19 23.83
CA PHE A 210 -8.56 10.59 24.23
C PHE A 210 -9.73 10.99 25.12
N ASP A 211 -10.94 10.45 24.87
CA ASP A 211 -12.14 10.75 25.66
C ASP A 211 -12.43 9.71 26.77
N GLY A 212 -11.60 8.68 26.90
CA GLY A 212 -11.75 7.63 27.90
C GLY A 212 -12.83 6.59 27.61
N SER A 213 -13.59 6.75 26.52
CA SER A 213 -14.71 5.84 26.18
C SER A 213 -14.27 4.43 25.83
N ILE A 214 -12.96 4.23 25.55
CA ILE A 214 -12.37 2.90 25.34
C ILE A 214 -12.65 1.93 26.53
N ALA A 215 -12.83 2.47 27.74
CA ALA A 215 -13.17 1.67 28.91
C ALA A 215 -14.53 0.97 28.77
N ASN A 216 -15.44 1.51 27.97
CA ASN A 216 -16.79 0.97 27.76
C ASN A 216 -16.86 -0.05 26.61
N ASP A 217 -15.77 -0.27 25.85
CA ASP A 217 -15.77 -1.26 24.77
C ASP A 217 -15.99 -2.66 25.33
N GLU A 218 -16.85 -3.43 24.68
CA GLU A 218 -17.15 -4.80 25.06
C GLU A 218 -15.95 -5.73 24.87
N VAL A 219 -15.84 -6.73 25.75
CA VAL A 219 -14.91 -7.84 25.60
C VAL A 219 -15.61 -8.95 24.84
N ASN A 220 -15.19 -9.19 23.59
CA ASN A 220 -15.69 -10.31 22.79
C ASN A 220 -14.83 -11.54 23.08
N ALA A 221 -15.39 -12.53 23.74
CA ALA A 221 -14.72 -13.78 24.06
C ALA A 221 -15.18 -14.91 23.15
N THR A 222 -14.24 -15.79 22.79
CA THR A 222 -14.46 -17.01 22.03
C THR A 222 -14.01 -18.21 22.85
N ILE A 223 -14.59 -19.38 22.61
CA ILE A 223 -14.23 -20.64 23.26
C ILE A 223 -13.95 -21.66 22.14
N GLU A 224 -12.80 -22.30 22.23
CA GLU A 224 -12.41 -23.39 21.37
C GLU A 224 -12.06 -24.63 22.22
N LEU A 225 -12.53 -25.79 21.81
CA LEU A 225 -12.22 -27.08 22.45
C LEU A 225 -11.40 -27.92 21.46
N ASP A 226 -10.31 -28.47 21.92
CA ASP A 226 -9.53 -29.44 21.17
C ASP A 226 -10.03 -30.88 21.37
N ALA A 227 -9.49 -31.82 20.58
CA ALA A 227 -9.87 -33.23 20.64
C ALA A 227 -9.53 -33.90 22.00
N SER A 228 -8.72 -33.26 22.83
CA SER A 228 -8.30 -33.73 24.16
C SER A 228 -9.07 -33.04 25.30
N ASN A 229 -10.13 -32.32 24.98
CA ASN A 229 -10.93 -31.51 25.90
C ASN A 229 -10.14 -30.39 26.62
N ASN A 230 -9.07 -29.87 25.99
CA ASN A 230 -8.50 -28.61 26.45
C ASN A 230 -9.34 -27.46 25.88
N CYS A 231 -9.64 -26.51 26.74
CA CYS A 231 -10.42 -25.33 26.40
C CYS A 231 -9.49 -24.13 26.24
N THR A 232 -9.56 -23.45 25.10
CA THR A 232 -8.92 -22.15 24.88
C THR A 232 -9.99 -21.06 24.88
N ILE A 233 -9.88 -20.12 25.80
CA ILE A 233 -10.72 -18.94 25.87
C ILE A 233 -9.93 -17.79 25.30
N GLY A 234 -10.33 -17.29 24.11
CA GLY A 234 -9.74 -16.13 23.44
C GLY A 234 -10.58 -14.88 23.64
N TRP A 235 -9.98 -13.70 23.64
CA TRP A 235 -10.72 -12.42 23.65
C TRP A 235 -9.95 -11.30 22.97
N ASN A 236 -10.69 -10.27 22.50
CA ASN A 236 -10.08 -9.03 22.04
C ASN A 236 -9.44 -8.28 23.21
N SER A 237 -8.23 -7.83 23.05
CA SER A 237 -7.38 -7.31 24.11
C SER A 237 -6.75 -5.96 23.72
N LEU A 238 -6.50 -5.15 24.75
CA LEU A 238 -5.85 -3.84 24.64
C LEU A 238 -4.77 -3.71 25.73
N PRO A 239 -3.59 -3.18 25.42
CA PRO A 239 -2.47 -3.09 26.38
C PRO A 239 -2.76 -2.28 27.64
N SER A 240 -3.69 -1.32 27.57
CA SER A 240 -4.06 -0.45 28.68
C SER A 240 -4.99 -1.10 29.72
N PHE A 241 -5.36 -2.37 29.54
CA PHE A 241 -6.29 -3.07 30.40
C PHE A 241 -5.71 -4.37 30.94
N SER A 242 -6.17 -4.75 32.14
CA SER A 242 -5.99 -6.08 32.69
C SER A 242 -7.29 -6.89 32.53
N TYR A 243 -7.15 -8.16 32.24
CA TYR A 243 -8.26 -9.07 32.02
C TYR A 243 -8.26 -10.20 33.04
N LYS A 244 -9.46 -10.57 33.48
CA LYS A 244 -9.69 -11.65 34.43
C LYS A 244 -10.65 -12.65 33.81
N VAL A 245 -10.28 -13.92 33.83
CA VAL A 245 -11.10 -15.03 33.38
C VAL A 245 -11.74 -15.67 34.59
N GLU A 246 -13.05 -15.83 34.59
CA GLU A 246 -13.85 -16.41 35.65
C GLU A 246 -14.71 -17.54 35.07
N ALA A 247 -15.01 -18.55 35.86
CA ALA A 247 -15.93 -19.64 35.50
C ALA A 247 -17.04 -19.82 36.52
N SER A 248 -18.17 -20.38 36.05
CA SER A 248 -19.32 -20.73 36.84
C SER A 248 -19.94 -22.01 36.28
N VAL A 249 -20.57 -22.79 37.15
CA VAL A 249 -21.40 -23.96 36.80
C VAL A 249 -22.88 -23.62 36.69
N ASP A 250 -23.31 -22.50 37.25
CA ASP A 250 -24.72 -22.11 37.43
C ASP A 250 -25.11 -20.73 36.88
N LEU A 251 -24.17 -20.05 36.23
CA LEU A 251 -24.29 -18.66 35.72
C LEU A 251 -24.45 -17.56 36.78
N ASN A 252 -24.52 -17.92 38.06
CA ASN A 252 -24.73 -16.96 39.15
C ASN A 252 -23.45 -16.72 39.94
N ASN A 253 -22.71 -17.79 40.22
CA ASN A 253 -21.51 -17.76 41.06
C ASN A 253 -20.27 -17.94 40.22
N PHE A 254 -19.60 -16.84 39.88
CA PHE A 254 -18.34 -16.87 39.09
C PHE A 254 -17.11 -16.84 40.00
N SER A 255 -16.24 -17.80 39.84
CA SER A 255 -14.96 -17.90 40.55
C SER A 255 -13.80 -17.60 39.58
N PRO A 256 -12.76 -16.88 40.01
CA PRO A 256 -11.62 -16.56 39.16
C PRO A 256 -10.80 -17.82 38.82
N LEU A 257 -10.54 -18.00 37.56
CA LEU A 257 -9.59 -19.00 37.04
C LEU A 257 -8.18 -18.46 36.91
N SER A 258 -8.03 -17.14 36.66
CA SER A 258 -6.75 -16.47 36.60
C SER A 258 -6.74 -15.19 37.39
N GLY A 259 -5.58 -14.76 37.85
CA GLY A 259 -5.33 -13.37 38.27
C GLY A 259 -5.44 -12.43 37.06
N GLY A 260 -5.31 -11.12 37.32
CA GLY A 260 -5.30 -10.12 36.24
C GLY A 260 -4.20 -10.38 35.22
N GLN A 261 -4.57 -10.63 33.98
CA GLN A 261 -3.64 -10.77 32.86
C GLN A 261 -3.52 -9.43 32.15
N GLN A 262 -2.29 -8.94 31.99
CA GLN A 262 -2.06 -7.73 31.19
C GLN A 262 -2.53 -7.92 29.75
N GLY A 263 -3.23 -6.94 29.22
CA GLY A 263 -3.65 -6.96 27.81
C GLY A 263 -2.49 -6.88 26.86
N HIS A 264 -2.61 -7.56 25.74
CA HIS A 264 -1.71 -7.49 24.58
C HIS A 264 -2.36 -6.76 23.42
N GLU A 265 -1.60 -6.40 22.41
CA GLU A 265 -2.15 -5.89 21.16
C GLU A 265 -3.00 -6.97 20.49
N TYR A 266 -4.25 -6.63 20.17
CA TYR A 266 -5.24 -7.42 19.45
C TYR A 266 -5.94 -8.53 20.24
N THR A 267 -5.24 -9.50 20.81
CA THR A 267 -5.87 -10.65 21.46
C THR A 267 -5.07 -11.18 22.66
N ASN A 268 -5.81 -11.71 23.64
CA ASN A 268 -5.27 -12.58 24.70
C ASN A 268 -5.97 -13.93 24.67
N SER A 269 -5.36 -14.92 25.30
CA SER A 269 -5.97 -16.22 25.51
C SER A 269 -5.62 -16.81 26.88
N PHE A 270 -6.49 -17.71 27.36
CA PHE A 270 -6.31 -18.51 28.57
C PHE A 270 -6.63 -19.97 28.23
N ASN A 271 -5.72 -20.88 28.58
CA ASN A 271 -5.87 -22.29 28.33
C ASN A 271 -6.20 -23.02 29.63
N LEU A 272 -7.18 -23.91 29.56
CA LEU A 272 -7.68 -24.69 30.68
C LEU A 272 -7.88 -26.15 30.25
N SER A 273 -7.35 -27.11 30.99
CA SER A 273 -7.70 -28.52 30.82
C SER A 273 -9.00 -28.81 31.56
N MET A 274 -9.97 -29.43 30.89
CA MET A 274 -11.32 -29.70 31.42
C MET A 274 -11.62 -31.20 31.52
N PRO A 275 -10.90 -31.97 32.35
CA PRO A 275 -11.24 -33.40 32.53
C PRO A 275 -12.55 -33.54 33.30
N GLY A 276 -13.61 -33.96 32.59
CA GLY A 276 -14.84 -34.43 33.23
C GLY A 276 -15.87 -33.38 33.69
N ALA A 277 -15.76 -32.13 33.27
CA ALA A 277 -16.80 -31.12 33.54
C ALA A 277 -17.94 -31.23 32.52
N GLU A 278 -19.17 -31.51 33.00
CA GLU A 278 -20.31 -31.61 32.10
C GLU A 278 -20.78 -30.25 31.53
N LYS A 279 -20.58 -29.13 32.28
CA LYS A 279 -20.95 -27.80 31.85
C LYS A 279 -20.20 -26.72 32.61
N LEU A 280 -19.57 -25.78 31.88
CA LEU A 280 -18.97 -24.58 32.45
C LEU A 280 -19.33 -23.34 31.60
N PHE A 281 -19.57 -22.23 32.28
CA PHE A 281 -19.76 -20.92 31.70
C PHE A 281 -18.55 -20.05 32.04
N PHE A 282 -18.09 -19.25 31.06
CA PHE A 282 -16.95 -18.38 31.24
C PHE A 282 -17.36 -16.92 31.11
N ARG A 283 -16.66 -16.08 31.86
CA ARG A 283 -16.76 -14.63 31.77
C ARG A 283 -15.36 -14.03 31.73
N VAL A 284 -15.14 -13.13 30.78
CA VAL A 284 -13.92 -12.33 30.75
C VAL A 284 -14.30 -10.90 31.11
N THR A 285 -13.69 -10.38 32.17
CA THR A 285 -13.90 -9.00 32.63
C THR A 285 -12.61 -8.20 32.44
N LYS A 286 -12.76 -6.92 32.03
CA LYS A 286 -11.62 -6.00 31.90
C LYS A 286 -11.65 -4.93 32.97
N THR A 287 -10.48 -4.53 33.44
CA THR A 287 -10.26 -3.38 34.31
C THR A 287 -9.10 -2.55 33.78
N VAL A 288 -9.16 -1.23 33.99
CA VAL A 288 -8.02 -0.37 33.62
C VAL A 288 -6.79 -0.81 34.40
N SER A 289 -5.69 -1.05 33.70
CA SER A 289 -4.40 -1.37 34.35
C SER A 289 -3.99 -0.17 35.20
N LYS A 290 -3.79 -0.38 36.50
CA LYS A 290 -3.13 0.62 37.35
C LYS A 290 -1.64 0.49 37.07
N ASN A 291 -1.07 1.41 36.27
CA ASN A 291 0.38 1.62 36.20
C ASN A 291 0.89 2.19 37.52
#